data_d8d962cd55e3f3f479973325b6336da6
#
_entry.id   d8d962cd55e3f3f479973325b6336da6
#
_cell.length_a   1.000
_cell.length_b   1.000
_cell.length_c   1.000
_cell.angle_alpha   90.00
_cell.angle_beta   90.00
_cell.angle_gamma   90.00
#
_symmetry.space_group_name_H-M   'P 1'
#
loop_
_entity.id
_entity.type
_entity.pdbx_description
1 polymer ?
#
loop_
_entity_poly.entity_id
_entity_poly.type
_entity_poly.pdbx_seq_one_letter_code
_entity_poly.pdbx_strand_id
1 'polypeptide(L)'
;MAAITTVSDANFQAEVLEADQPVLVDFWAPWCGPCRVVHPVLEEMDAERDDLKIVSLNVDENQQTAATYEVLSIPTLILFKGGEVAHKVIGAMPKRRLEAELEPALA
;
A
#
# COMPACT_ATOMS: atom_id res chain seq x y z
N MET A 1 -6.50 -11.40 9.65
CA MET A 1 -6.14 -10.56 9.05
C MET A 1 -6.96 -9.95 8.17
N ALA A 2 -7.94 -9.80 8.32
CA ALA A 2 -8.85 -9.47 7.44
C ALA A 2 -9.13 -8.06 7.27
N ALA A 3 -8.44 -7.25 7.98
CA ALA A 3 -8.75 -5.85 7.97
C ALA A 3 -8.35 -5.16 6.67
N ILE A 4 -7.33 -5.65 6.00
CA ILE A 4 -6.82 -4.98 4.79
C ILE A 4 -7.48 -5.58 3.55
N THR A 5 -8.10 -4.70 2.75
CA THR A 5 -8.77 -5.11 1.51
C THR A 5 -7.74 -5.43 0.44
N THR A 6 -7.99 -6.50 -0.31
CA THR A 6 -7.14 -6.87 -1.45
C THR A 6 -7.66 -6.18 -2.71
N VAL A 7 -6.74 -5.62 -3.51
CA VAL A 7 -7.08 -5.08 -4.82
C VAL A 7 -6.34 -5.83 -5.91
N SER A 8 -6.76 -5.65 -7.16
CA SER A 8 -6.22 -6.38 -8.31
C SER A 8 -6.05 -5.43 -9.50
N ASP A 9 -5.41 -5.94 -10.57
CA ASP A 9 -5.28 -5.18 -11.80
C ASP A 9 -6.67 -4.75 -12.30
N ALA A 10 -7.68 -5.62 -12.12
CA ALA A 10 -9.01 -5.35 -12.64
C ALA A 10 -9.74 -4.24 -11.90
N ASN A 11 -9.52 -4.09 -10.60
CA ASN A 11 -10.25 -3.07 -9.82
C ASN A 11 -9.39 -1.93 -9.29
N PHE A 12 -8.12 -1.89 -9.67
CA PHE A 12 -7.20 -0.88 -9.14
C PHE A 12 -7.69 0.54 -9.40
N GLN A 13 -8.16 0.79 -10.61
CA GLN A 13 -8.65 2.13 -10.94
C GLN A 13 -9.80 2.54 -10.03
N ALA A 14 -10.81 1.68 -9.89
CA ALA A 14 -11.98 2.02 -9.11
C ALA A 14 -11.66 2.14 -7.62
N GLU A 15 -10.85 1.23 -7.10
CA GLU A 15 -10.60 1.15 -5.66
C GLU A 15 -9.52 2.11 -5.17
N VAL A 16 -8.57 2.45 -6.02
CA VAL A 16 -7.42 3.27 -5.64
C VAL A 16 -7.41 4.62 -6.33
N LEU A 17 -7.45 4.62 -7.67
CA LEU A 17 -7.29 5.87 -8.41
C LEU A 17 -8.51 6.79 -8.34
N GLU A 18 -9.70 6.21 -8.17
CA GLU A 18 -10.94 6.97 -8.07
C GLU A 18 -11.43 7.12 -6.64
N ALA A 19 -10.63 6.70 -5.66
CA ALA A 19 -11.00 6.84 -4.25
C ALA A 19 -11.01 8.31 -3.84
N ASP A 20 -11.95 8.67 -2.95
CA ASP A 20 -12.06 10.05 -2.49
C ASP A 20 -11.26 10.30 -1.21
N GLN A 21 -10.46 9.37 -0.78
CA GLN A 21 -9.52 9.57 0.34
C GLN A 21 -8.16 8.99 -0.05
N PRO A 22 -7.08 9.34 0.66
CA PRO A 22 -5.77 8.76 0.38
C PRO A 22 -5.77 7.24 0.54
N VAL A 23 -5.07 6.54 -0.35
CA VAL A 23 -4.98 5.09 -0.32
C VAL A 23 -3.53 4.67 -0.32
N LEU A 24 -3.14 3.87 0.67
CA LEU A 24 -1.81 3.27 0.73
C LEU A 24 -1.90 1.86 0.18
N VAL A 25 -1.13 1.57 -0.87
CA VAL A 25 -1.13 0.27 -1.51
C VAL A 25 0.13 -0.49 -1.14
N ASP A 26 -0.03 -1.68 -0.55
CA ASP A 26 1.05 -2.58 -0.19
C ASP A 26 1.27 -3.57 -1.34
N PHE A 27 2.33 -3.40 -2.10
CA PHE A 27 2.71 -4.33 -3.16
C PHE A 27 3.56 -5.43 -2.53
N TRP A 28 3.08 -6.67 -2.58
CA TRP A 28 3.67 -7.78 -1.84
C TRP A 28 3.60 -9.09 -2.65
N ALA A 29 4.24 -10.13 -2.14
CA ALA A 29 4.14 -11.49 -2.70
C ALA A 29 4.20 -12.50 -1.57
N PRO A 30 3.60 -13.69 -1.74
CA PRO A 30 3.57 -14.71 -0.69
C PRO A 30 4.95 -15.20 -0.24
N TRP A 31 5.93 -15.16 -1.15
CA TRP A 31 7.27 -15.64 -0.85
C TRP A 31 8.17 -14.58 -0.22
N CYS A 32 7.67 -13.39 -0.01
CA CYS A 32 8.48 -12.27 0.45
C CYS A 32 8.53 -12.23 1.98
N GLY A 33 9.69 -12.48 2.56
CA GLY A 33 9.88 -12.43 4.01
C GLY A 33 9.61 -11.06 4.62
N PRO A 34 10.26 -9.98 4.10
CA PRO A 34 10.02 -8.63 4.63
C PRO A 34 8.57 -8.18 4.53
N CYS A 35 7.81 -8.67 3.52
CA CYS A 35 6.40 -8.33 3.40
C CYS A 35 5.60 -8.85 4.60
N ARG A 36 6.02 -9.99 5.16
CA ARG A 36 5.35 -10.55 6.33
C ARG A 36 5.58 -9.72 7.58
N VAL A 37 6.68 -8.99 7.62
CA VAL A 37 7.01 -8.12 8.74
C VAL A 37 6.16 -6.84 8.68
N VAL A 38 5.97 -6.28 7.49
CA VAL A 38 5.24 -5.02 7.36
C VAL A 38 3.71 -5.22 7.44
N HIS A 39 3.23 -6.41 7.08
CA HIS A 39 1.78 -6.64 7.03
C HIS A 39 1.06 -6.40 8.38
N PRO A 40 1.55 -6.91 9.52
CA PRO A 40 0.93 -6.61 10.81
C PRO A 40 0.97 -5.12 11.16
N VAL A 41 2.02 -4.42 10.73
CA VAL A 41 2.13 -2.97 10.93
C VAL A 41 0.98 -2.26 10.19
N LEU A 42 0.72 -2.68 8.95
CA LEU A 42 -0.34 -2.08 8.16
C LEU A 42 -1.72 -2.40 8.72
N GLU A 43 -1.92 -3.61 9.26
CA GLU A 43 -3.18 -3.95 9.89
C GLU A 43 -3.43 -3.09 11.11
N GLU A 44 -2.41 -2.83 11.90
CA GLU A 44 -2.52 -1.99 13.08
C GLU A 44 -2.85 -0.56 12.68
N MET A 45 -2.17 -0.03 11.66
CA MET A 45 -2.45 1.31 11.17
C MET A 45 -3.88 1.41 10.63
N ASP A 46 -4.33 0.39 9.90
CA ASP A 46 -5.68 0.40 9.34
C ASP A 46 -6.74 0.44 10.44
N ALA A 47 -6.50 -0.27 11.53
CA ALA A 47 -7.42 -0.29 12.66
C ALA A 47 -7.45 1.04 13.43
N GLU A 48 -6.35 1.80 13.38
CA GLU A 48 -6.23 3.03 14.17
C GLU A 48 -6.55 4.31 13.40
N ARG A 49 -6.54 4.27 12.07
CA ARG A 49 -6.64 5.50 11.27
C ARG A 49 -7.88 5.52 10.39
N ASP A 50 -8.57 6.67 10.41
CA ASP A 50 -9.72 6.86 9.53
C ASP A 50 -9.37 7.77 8.35
N ASP A 51 -8.18 8.38 8.35
CA ASP A 51 -7.78 9.33 7.32
C ASP A 51 -7.09 8.67 6.12
N LEU A 52 -6.99 7.35 6.13
CA LEU A 52 -6.21 6.62 5.17
C LEU A 52 -6.83 5.25 4.94
N LYS A 53 -7.02 4.88 3.69
CA LYS A 53 -7.46 3.53 3.35
C LYS A 53 -6.20 2.73 3.01
N ILE A 54 -6.08 1.52 3.54
CA ILE A 54 -4.94 0.65 3.25
C ILE A 54 -5.42 -0.57 2.50
N VAL A 55 -4.78 -0.88 1.36
CA VAL A 55 -5.12 -2.04 0.54
C VAL A 55 -3.83 -2.80 0.19
N SER A 56 -3.97 -4.05 -0.22
CA SER A 56 -2.81 -4.86 -0.63
C SER A 56 -3.00 -5.39 -2.03
N LEU A 57 -1.89 -5.54 -2.76
CA LEU A 57 -1.89 -6.05 -4.12
C LEU A 57 -0.78 -7.10 -4.26
N ASN A 58 -1.16 -8.33 -4.59
CA ASN A 58 -0.21 -9.42 -4.80
C ASN A 58 0.41 -9.27 -6.19
N VAL A 59 1.71 -8.98 -6.26
CA VAL A 59 2.37 -8.70 -7.53
C VAL A 59 2.48 -9.93 -8.43
N ASP A 60 2.47 -11.13 -7.85
CA ASP A 60 2.55 -12.34 -8.66
C ASP A 60 1.30 -12.52 -9.52
N GLU A 61 0.15 -12.10 -9.00
CA GLU A 61 -1.12 -12.23 -9.70
C GLU A 61 -1.56 -10.97 -10.42
N ASN A 62 -0.87 -9.85 -10.17
CA ASN A 62 -1.29 -8.55 -10.69
C ASN A 62 -0.08 -7.78 -11.21
N GLN A 63 0.54 -8.34 -12.25
CA GLN A 63 1.81 -7.83 -12.76
C GLN A 63 1.67 -6.51 -13.51
N GLN A 64 0.50 -6.24 -14.07
CA GLN A 64 0.30 -5.04 -14.86
C GLN A 64 0.40 -3.77 -14.02
N THR A 65 -0.27 -3.74 -12.87
CA THR A 65 -0.21 -2.59 -11.97
C THR A 65 1.19 -2.42 -11.41
N ALA A 66 1.83 -3.52 -10.99
CA ALA A 66 3.19 -3.45 -10.47
C ALA A 66 4.15 -2.86 -11.51
N ALA A 67 4.02 -3.25 -12.77
CA ALA A 67 4.86 -2.72 -13.84
C ALA A 67 4.56 -1.25 -14.11
N THR A 68 3.30 -0.87 -14.11
CA THR A 68 2.90 0.52 -14.35
C THR A 68 3.54 1.48 -13.35
N TYR A 69 3.63 1.08 -12.09
CA TYR A 69 4.21 1.94 -11.05
C TYR A 69 5.67 1.58 -10.73
N GLU A 70 6.29 0.77 -11.60
CA GLU A 70 7.73 0.46 -11.51
C GLU A 70 8.11 -0.14 -10.16
N VAL A 71 7.31 -1.10 -9.70
CA VAL A 71 7.60 -1.80 -8.46
C VAL A 71 8.66 -2.85 -8.76
N LEU A 72 9.91 -2.54 -8.41
CA LEU A 72 11.05 -3.39 -8.72
C LEU A 72 11.47 -4.27 -7.54
N SER A 73 11.08 -3.89 -6.35
CA SER A 73 11.38 -4.68 -5.13
C SER A 73 10.17 -4.64 -4.23
N ILE A 74 10.03 -5.61 -3.34
CA ILE A 74 8.90 -5.71 -2.43
C ILE A 74 9.40 -5.94 -1.00
N PRO A 75 8.67 -5.43 0.01
CA PRO A 75 7.45 -4.66 -0.15
C PRO A 75 7.72 -3.25 -0.66
N THR A 76 6.83 -2.74 -1.48
CA THR A 76 6.81 -1.32 -1.85
C THR A 76 5.45 -0.79 -1.45
N LEU A 77 5.43 0.32 -0.74
CA LEU A 77 4.21 0.96 -0.29
C LEU A 77 4.07 2.27 -1.05
N ILE A 78 2.97 2.43 -1.77
CA ILE A 78 2.75 3.67 -2.53
C ILE A 78 1.48 4.33 -2.01
N LEU A 79 1.61 5.60 -1.62
CA LEU A 79 0.48 6.40 -1.18
C LEU A 79 -0.07 7.16 -2.37
N PHE A 80 -1.36 6.96 -2.65
CA PHE A 80 -2.06 7.66 -3.72
C PHE A 80 -2.99 8.70 -3.12
N LYS A 81 -3.01 9.89 -3.71
CA LYS A 81 -3.96 10.95 -3.36
C LYS A 81 -4.53 11.51 -4.64
N GLY A 82 -5.85 11.46 -4.78
CA GLY A 82 -6.52 11.98 -5.97
C GLY A 82 -6.07 11.27 -7.24
N GLY A 83 -5.74 9.99 -7.14
CA GLY A 83 -5.32 9.20 -8.28
C GLY A 83 -3.85 9.34 -8.66
N GLU A 84 -3.07 10.11 -7.89
CA GLU A 84 -1.66 10.33 -8.19
C GLU A 84 -0.77 9.84 -7.07
N VAL A 85 0.46 9.44 -7.41
CA VAL A 85 1.43 9.00 -6.43
C VAL A 85 1.88 10.19 -5.58
N ALA A 86 1.59 10.13 -4.28
CA ALA A 86 1.99 11.19 -3.35
C ALA A 86 3.29 10.83 -2.62
N HIS A 87 3.54 9.55 -2.37
CA HIS A 87 4.77 9.12 -1.70
C HIS A 87 5.02 7.65 -1.96
N LYS A 88 6.28 7.21 -1.94
CA LYS A 88 6.66 5.84 -2.19
C LYS A 88 7.70 5.43 -1.16
N VAL A 89 7.46 4.28 -0.51
CA VAL A 89 8.35 3.74 0.49
C VAL A 89 8.77 2.34 0.05
N ILE A 90 10.07 2.07 0.00
CA ILE A 90 10.60 0.77 -0.41
C ILE A 90 11.17 0.07 0.81
N GLY A 91 10.74 -1.16 1.05
CA GLY A 91 11.22 -1.98 2.16
C GLY A 91 10.33 -1.91 3.39
N ALA A 92 10.59 -2.80 4.34
CA ALA A 92 9.84 -2.86 5.59
C ALA A 92 10.44 -1.88 6.59
N MET A 93 9.60 -1.27 7.42
CA MET A 93 10.07 -0.41 8.48
C MET A 93 9.07 -0.44 9.64
N PRO A 94 9.50 -0.07 10.85
CA PRO A 94 8.60 -0.04 12.00
C PRO A 94 7.46 0.96 11.80
N LYS A 95 6.35 0.72 12.47
CA LYS A 95 5.14 1.54 12.34
C LYS A 95 5.41 3.03 12.53
N ARG A 96 6.14 3.39 13.58
CA ARG A 96 6.42 4.81 13.86
C ARG A 96 7.14 5.48 12.69
N ARG A 97 8.13 4.78 12.12
CA ARG A 97 8.89 5.32 11.02
C ARG A 97 8.05 5.44 9.77
N LEU A 98 7.23 4.42 9.51
CA LEU A 98 6.35 4.44 8.35
C LEU A 98 5.36 5.58 8.45
N GLU A 99 4.76 5.79 9.62
CA GLU A 99 3.82 6.89 9.80
C GLU A 99 4.51 8.24 9.62
N ALA A 100 5.74 8.38 10.13
CA ALA A 100 6.50 9.61 9.95
C ALA A 100 6.80 9.90 8.48
N GLU A 101 7.06 8.84 7.69
CA GLU A 101 7.29 8.99 6.26
C GLU A 101 6.03 9.47 5.53
N LEU A 102 4.87 9.03 5.96
CA LEU A 102 3.63 9.32 5.26
C LEU A 102 2.98 10.64 5.68
N GLU A 103 3.23 11.11 6.90
CA GLU A 103 2.53 12.28 7.44
C GLU A 103 2.60 13.53 6.55
N PRO A 104 3.76 13.91 5.99
CA PRO A 104 3.81 15.11 5.16
C PRO A 104 2.88 15.01 3.94
N ALA A 105 2.73 13.81 3.38
CA ALA A 105 1.89 13.61 2.21
C ALA A 105 0.41 13.51 2.59
N LEU A 106 0.11 13.19 3.85
CA LEU A 106 -1.27 13.09 4.31
C LEU A 106 -1.80 14.44 4.82
N ALA A 107 -0.92 15.35 5.12
CA ALA A 107 -1.30 16.64 5.68
C ALA A 107 -2.07 17.53 4.69
#